data_d2c1234c198c40ca38caa5cee4f5ac60
#
_entry.id   d2c1234c198c40ca38caa5cee4f5ac60
#
_cell.length_a   1.000
_cell.length_b   1.000
_cell.length_c   1.000
_cell.angle_alpha   90.00
_cell.angle_beta   90.00
_cell.angle_gamma   90.00
#
_symmetry.space_group_name_H-M   'P 1'
#
loop_
_entity.id
_entity.type
_entity.pdbx_description
1 polymer ?
#
loop_
_entity_poly.entity_id
_entity_poly.type
_entity_poly.pdbx_seq_one_letter_code
_entity_poly.pdbx_strand_id
1 'polypeptide(L)'
;QKACDAAPTLRCRSEVGQNALRLAQLPVARAQLNDATFAASPEGKTLRTDLLQRAIYLKQWSQADTLYNEARQQNTLSAAERRQWFDVLLAGQLDDRILALQSQGIFTDPQSYITYATALAYRGEKARLQHYLIENTPLFTTDAQEKSWLYLLSKYSGNPVQALTNYTVQFADNRQYVVGATLPVLLKEGQYDAAQKLLATL
;
A
#
# COMPACT_ATOMS: atom_id res chain seq x y z
N GLN A 1 8.04 39.93 -1.62
CA GLN A 1 6.92 39.44 -0.80
C GLN A 1 5.79 40.47 -0.70
N LYS A 2 6.08 41.72 -0.30
CA LYS A 2 5.04 42.79 -0.19
C LYS A 2 4.22 43.08 -1.47
N ALA A 3 4.80 42.84 -2.66
CA ALA A 3 4.07 43.03 -3.93
C ALA A 3 3.10 41.87 -4.22
N CYS A 4 3.33 40.70 -3.67
CA CYS A 4 2.47 39.52 -3.80
C CYS A 4 1.25 39.56 -2.87
N ASP A 5 1.33 40.30 -1.77
CA ASP A 5 0.27 40.33 -0.76
C ASP A 5 -0.94 41.16 -1.19
N ALA A 6 -0.74 42.14 -2.11
CA ALA A 6 -1.80 43.05 -2.58
C ALA A 6 -2.66 42.44 -3.72
N ALA A 7 -2.09 41.65 -4.63
CA ALA A 7 -2.78 40.93 -5.69
C ALA A 7 -1.95 39.73 -6.14
N PRO A 8 -2.10 38.56 -5.51
CA PRO A 8 -1.24 37.41 -5.76
C PRO A 8 -1.49 36.83 -7.16
N THR A 9 -0.58 37.11 -8.09
CA THR A 9 -0.59 36.50 -9.43
C THR A 9 -0.14 35.04 -9.34
N LEU A 10 -0.42 34.21 -10.35
CA LEU A 10 0.04 32.81 -10.44
C LEU A 10 1.56 32.72 -10.27
N ARG A 11 2.30 33.64 -10.93
CA ARG A 11 3.76 33.73 -10.82
C ARG A 11 4.23 34.00 -9.39
N CYS A 12 3.57 34.94 -8.73
CA CYS A 12 3.86 35.33 -7.36
C CYS A 12 3.68 34.16 -6.39
N ARG A 13 2.57 33.43 -6.50
CA ARG A 13 2.31 32.21 -5.70
C ARG A 13 3.34 31.14 -5.96
N SER A 14 3.75 30.93 -7.22
CA SER A 14 4.79 29.99 -7.59
C SER A 14 6.14 30.36 -6.95
N GLU A 15 6.57 31.62 -7.03
CA GLU A 15 7.81 32.09 -6.43
C GLU A 15 7.83 31.96 -4.90
N VAL A 16 6.73 32.31 -4.23
CA VAL A 16 6.59 32.14 -2.77
C VAL A 16 6.64 30.65 -2.40
N GLY A 17 5.91 29.81 -3.11
CA GLY A 17 5.89 28.36 -2.88
C GLY A 17 7.27 27.74 -3.08
N GLN A 18 7.96 28.04 -4.16
CA GLN A 18 9.30 27.52 -4.44
C GLN A 18 10.34 27.99 -3.42
N ASN A 19 10.30 29.26 -2.99
CA ASN A 19 11.18 29.74 -1.95
C ASN A 19 10.90 29.05 -0.61
N ALA A 20 9.63 28.83 -0.27
CA ALA A 20 9.25 28.10 0.94
C ALA A 20 9.77 26.64 0.92
N LEU A 21 9.72 25.97 -0.25
CA LEU A 21 10.29 24.62 -0.40
C LEU A 21 11.80 24.59 -0.19
N ARG A 22 12.53 25.57 -0.69
CA ARG A 22 13.98 25.70 -0.48
C ARG A 22 14.33 25.83 1.01
N LEU A 23 13.47 26.54 1.75
CA LEU A 23 13.62 26.76 3.19
C LEU A 23 12.98 25.66 4.05
N ALA A 24 12.51 24.55 3.43
CA ALA A 24 11.79 23.47 4.09
C ALA A 24 10.52 23.92 4.86
N GLN A 25 9.93 25.02 4.47
CA GLN A 25 8.68 25.58 5.04
C GLN A 25 7.46 24.99 4.29
N LEU A 26 7.25 23.66 4.39
CA LEU A 26 6.21 22.96 3.63
C LEU A 26 4.79 23.52 3.85
N PRO A 27 4.38 23.92 5.08
CA PRO A 27 3.07 24.52 5.29
C PRO A 27 2.85 25.80 4.48
N VAL A 28 3.89 26.64 4.33
CA VAL A 28 3.83 27.89 3.55
C VAL A 28 3.73 27.59 2.05
N ALA A 29 4.50 26.61 1.55
CA ALA A 29 4.40 26.17 0.16
C ALA A 29 3.00 25.59 -0.12
N ARG A 30 2.47 24.76 0.77
CA ARG A 30 1.13 24.15 0.65
C ARG A 30 0.03 25.19 0.66
N ALA A 31 0.13 26.23 1.47
CA ALA A 31 -0.86 27.31 1.55
C ALA A 31 -1.08 28.02 0.18
N GLN A 32 -0.08 28.01 -0.71
CA GLN A 32 -0.26 28.55 -2.06
C GLN A 32 -1.24 27.72 -2.90
N LEU A 33 -1.34 26.41 -2.65
CA LEU A 33 -2.25 25.50 -3.35
C LEU A 33 -3.72 25.58 -2.87
N ASN A 34 -4.02 26.38 -1.84
CA ASN A 34 -5.39 26.61 -1.39
C ASN A 34 -6.21 27.47 -2.39
N ASP A 35 -5.53 28.23 -3.24
CA ASP A 35 -6.18 28.93 -4.35
C ASP A 35 -6.46 27.95 -5.49
N ALA A 36 -7.74 27.69 -5.78
CA ALA A 36 -8.16 26.70 -6.77
C ALA A 36 -7.66 27.04 -8.19
N THR A 37 -7.62 28.32 -8.54
CA THR A 37 -7.14 28.78 -9.86
C THR A 37 -5.65 28.49 -10.01
N PHE A 38 -4.86 28.82 -8.97
CA PHE A 38 -3.43 28.52 -8.96
C PHE A 38 -3.17 27.00 -8.94
N ALA A 39 -3.86 26.25 -8.09
CA ALA A 39 -3.69 24.80 -7.97
C ALA A 39 -3.98 24.04 -9.28
N ALA A 40 -4.90 24.57 -10.12
CA ALA A 40 -5.22 24.00 -11.43
C ALA A 40 -4.22 24.42 -12.53
N SER A 41 -3.45 25.48 -12.31
CA SER A 41 -2.46 25.98 -13.29
C SER A 41 -1.26 25.05 -13.45
N PRO A 42 -0.48 25.16 -14.54
CA PRO A 42 0.78 24.43 -14.70
C PRO A 42 1.76 24.66 -13.55
N GLU A 43 1.87 25.91 -13.08
CA GLU A 43 2.76 26.30 -11.98
C GLU A 43 2.31 25.68 -10.66
N GLY A 44 1.00 25.62 -10.39
CA GLY A 44 0.44 24.98 -9.21
C GLY A 44 0.66 23.48 -9.21
N LYS A 45 0.50 22.82 -10.35
CA LYS A 45 0.81 21.38 -10.52
C LYS A 45 2.29 21.10 -10.27
N THR A 46 3.19 21.93 -10.82
CA THR A 46 4.63 21.83 -10.58
C THR A 46 4.94 22.00 -9.09
N LEU A 47 4.40 23.03 -8.45
CA LEU A 47 4.59 23.26 -7.01
C LEU A 47 4.12 22.08 -6.17
N ARG A 48 2.97 21.46 -6.52
CA ARG A 48 2.45 20.26 -5.83
C ARG A 48 3.44 19.09 -5.94
N THR A 49 3.96 18.83 -7.14
CA THR A 49 4.94 17.77 -7.37
C THR A 49 6.21 17.99 -6.55
N ASP A 50 6.75 19.21 -6.58
CA ASP A 50 7.96 19.58 -5.83
C ASP A 50 7.73 19.49 -4.31
N LEU A 51 6.55 19.91 -3.84
CA LEU A 51 6.15 19.83 -2.44
C LEU A 51 6.08 18.37 -1.99
N LEU A 52 5.49 17.50 -2.80
CA LEU A 52 5.41 16.05 -2.53
C LEU A 52 6.82 15.44 -2.43
N GLN A 53 7.67 15.71 -3.41
CA GLN A 53 9.05 15.20 -3.40
C GLN A 53 9.83 15.71 -2.18
N ARG A 54 9.62 16.97 -1.81
CA ARG A 54 10.26 17.55 -0.63
C ARG A 54 9.75 16.93 0.68
N ALA A 55 8.45 16.68 0.79
CA ALA A 55 7.85 15.99 1.94
C ALA A 55 8.42 14.57 2.09
N ILE A 56 8.55 13.83 0.99
CA ILE A 56 9.16 12.48 0.98
C ILE A 56 10.63 12.56 1.42
N TYR A 57 11.41 13.48 0.83
CA TYR A 57 12.82 13.66 1.19
C TYR A 57 13.02 13.97 2.68
N LEU A 58 12.15 14.81 3.26
CA LEU A 58 12.18 15.18 4.67
C LEU A 58 11.49 14.15 5.57
N LYS A 59 11.05 13.01 5.03
CA LYS A 59 10.33 11.94 5.75
C LYS A 59 9.06 12.44 6.46
N GLN A 60 8.41 13.46 5.91
CA GLN A 60 7.14 13.98 6.41
C GLN A 60 5.97 13.19 5.80
N TRP A 61 5.89 11.91 6.18
CA TRP A 61 5.02 10.91 5.57
C TRP A 61 3.53 11.28 5.60
N SER A 62 3.06 11.85 6.71
CA SER A 62 1.66 12.29 6.83
C SER A 62 1.33 13.44 5.90
N GLN A 63 2.28 14.33 5.62
CA GLN A 63 2.08 15.40 4.61
C GLN A 63 2.05 14.84 3.20
N ALA A 64 2.95 13.89 2.90
CA ALA A 64 2.94 13.21 1.61
C ALA A 64 1.63 12.45 1.40
N ASP A 65 1.12 11.70 2.41
CA ASP A 65 -0.19 11.05 2.37
C ASP A 65 -1.31 12.04 2.05
N THR A 66 -1.31 13.19 2.71
CA THR A 66 -2.33 14.22 2.48
C THR A 66 -2.32 14.71 1.02
N LEU A 67 -1.13 14.98 0.46
CA LEU A 67 -0.99 15.43 -0.93
C LEU A 67 -1.46 14.38 -1.96
N TYR A 68 -1.13 13.11 -1.72
CA TYR A 68 -1.64 12.01 -2.57
C TYR A 68 -3.15 11.86 -2.47
N ASN A 69 -3.71 11.97 -1.26
CA ASN A 69 -5.15 11.87 -1.07
C ASN A 69 -5.90 13.03 -1.73
N GLU A 70 -5.36 14.24 -1.70
CA GLU A 70 -5.89 15.40 -2.44
C GLU A 70 -5.86 15.16 -3.96
N ALA A 71 -4.75 14.63 -4.50
CA ALA A 71 -4.64 14.27 -5.92
C ALA A 71 -5.67 13.18 -6.30
N ARG A 72 -5.89 12.19 -5.42
CA ARG A 72 -6.93 11.18 -5.61
C ARG A 72 -8.32 11.79 -5.70
N GLN A 73 -8.67 12.68 -4.79
CA GLN A 73 -9.98 13.36 -4.77
C GLN A 73 -10.24 14.17 -6.04
N GLN A 74 -9.17 14.66 -6.67
CA GLN A 74 -9.22 15.38 -7.94
C GLN A 74 -9.16 14.46 -9.17
N ASN A 75 -9.16 13.13 -8.99
CA ASN A 75 -9.00 12.13 -10.05
C ASN A 75 -7.73 12.33 -10.91
N THR A 76 -6.67 12.89 -10.34
CA THR A 76 -5.41 13.18 -11.04
C THR A 76 -4.32 12.17 -10.78
N LEU A 77 -4.59 11.14 -9.95
CA LEU A 77 -3.60 10.16 -9.49
C LEU A 77 -3.42 9.03 -10.50
N SER A 78 -2.24 8.94 -11.11
CA SER A 78 -1.85 7.84 -11.99
C SER A 78 -1.61 6.52 -11.23
N ALA A 79 -1.54 5.40 -11.96
CA ALA A 79 -1.20 4.09 -11.36
C ALA A 79 0.21 4.08 -10.72
N ALA A 80 1.18 4.78 -11.34
CA ALA A 80 2.54 4.91 -10.82
C ALA A 80 2.56 5.70 -9.50
N GLU A 81 1.81 6.80 -9.43
CA GLU A 81 1.69 7.61 -8.22
C GLU A 81 0.97 6.87 -7.10
N ARG A 82 -0.04 6.04 -7.40
CA ARG A 82 -0.67 5.17 -6.40
C ARG A 82 0.31 4.19 -5.78
N ARG A 83 1.20 3.60 -6.59
CA ARG A 83 2.27 2.72 -6.08
C ARG A 83 3.23 3.49 -5.20
N GLN A 84 3.69 4.66 -5.64
CA GLN A 84 4.56 5.51 -4.86
C GLN A 84 3.91 5.97 -3.54
N TRP A 85 2.61 6.26 -3.56
CA TRP A 85 1.85 6.55 -2.34
C TRP A 85 1.87 5.38 -1.36
N PHE A 86 1.63 4.15 -1.86
CA PHE A 86 1.71 2.96 -1.04
C PHE A 86 3.10 2.81 -0.38
N ASP A 87 4.18 3.01 -1.14
CA ASP A 87 5.55 2.96 -0.64
C ASP A 87 5.81 4.02 0.44
N VAL A 88 5.26 5.23 0.28
CA VAL A 88 5.33 6.31 1.29
C VAL A 88 4.63 5.90 2.59
N LEU A 89 3.45 5.29 2.50
CA LEU A 89 2.73 4.82 3.68
C LEU A 89 3.47 3.70 4.40
N LEU A 90 4.07 2.77 3.65
CA LEU A 90 4.91 1.71 4.21
C LEU A 90 6.14 2.28 4.93
N ALA A 91 6.85 3.21 4.29
CA ALA A 91 8.04 3.85 4.86
C ALA A 91 7.71 4.64 6.13
N GLY A 92 6.53 5.25 6.17
CA GLY A 92 6.01 5.99 7.32
C GLY A 92 5.35 5.11 8.39
N GLN A 93 5.24 3.80 8.16
CA GLN A 93 4.52 2.85 9.03
C GLN A 93 3.07 3.31 9.32
N LEU A 94 2.42 3.88 8.31
CA LEU A 94 1.04 4.37 8.41
C LEU A 94 0.04 3.22 8.12
N ASP A 95 0.13 2.15 8.93
CA ASP A 95 -0.58 0.89 8.69
C ASP A 95 -2.10 1.04 8.66
N ASP A 96 -2.67 1.78 9.60
CA ASP A 96 -4.12 1.99 9.64
C ASP A 96 -4.60 2.73 8.38
N ARG A 97 -3.75 3.58 7.82
CA ARG A 97 -4.03 4.28 6.57
C ARG A 97 -3.98 3.34 5.37
N ILE A 98 -3.01 2.41 5.34
CA ILE A 98 -2.93 1.36 4.31
C ILE A 98 -4.21 0.52 4.33
N LEU A 99 -4.61 0.00 5.50
CA LEU A 99 -5.80 -0.81 5.65
C LEU A 99 -7.08 -0.07 5.24
N ALA A 100 -7.22 1.19 5.66
CA ALA A 100 -8.35 2.02 5.27
C ALA A 100 -8.43 2.27 3.76
N LEU A 101 -7.31 2.43 3.08
CA LEU A 101 -7.26 2.63 1.63
C LEU A 101 -7.48 1.31 0.86
N GLN A 102 -7.03 0.18 1.38
CA GLN A 102 -7.35 -1.15 0.83
C GLN A 102 -8.85 -1.43 0.91
N SER A 103 -9.48 -1.17 2.07
CA SER A 103 -10.93 -1.35 2.23
C SER A 103 -11.77 -0.44 1.32
N GLN A 104 -11.21 0.72 0.91
CA GLN A 104 -11.80 1.63 -0.08
C GLN A 104 -11.51 1.23 -1.54
N GLY A 105 -10.83 0.14 -1.78
CA GLY A 105 -10.49 -0.32 -3.14
C GLY A 105 -9.37 0.47 -3.82
N ILE A 106 -8.49 1.14 -3.07
CA ILE A 106 -7.41 1.96 -3.65
C ILE A 106 -6.13 1.14 -3.91
N PHE A 107 -5.74 0.29 -2.97
CA PHE A 107 -4.58 -0.60 -3.09
C PHE A 107 -5.03 -2.05 -3.20
N THR A 108 -5.68 -2.38 -4.32
CA THR A 108 -6.27 -3.71 -4.57
C THR A 108 -5.39 -4.60 -5.43
N ASP A 109 -4.26 -4.11 -5.91
CA ASP A 109 -3.34 -4.96 -6.66
C ASP A 109 -2.72 -6.02 -5.74
N PRO A 110 -2.58 -7.28 -6.21
CA PRO A 110 -2.09 -8.38 -5.39
C PRO A 110 -0.71 -8.14 -4.78
N GLN A 111 0.14 -7.38 -5.48
CA GLN A 111 1.48 -7.07 -5.00
C GLN A 111 1.44 -6.19 -3.75
N SER A 112 0.47 -5.27 -3.63
CA SER A 112 0.30 -4.45 -2.43
C SER A 112 0.00 -5.29 -1.20
N TYR A 113 -0.82 -6.34 -1.33
CA TYR A 113 -1.12 -7.28 -0.23
C TYR A 113 0.13 -8.03 0.21
N ILE A 114 0.87 -8.60 -0.74
CA ILE A 114 2.11 -9.35 -0.46
C ILE A 114 3.15 -8.43 0.19
N THR A 115 3.33 -7.24 -0.35
CA THR A 115 4.34 -6.28 0.13
C THR A 115 4.01 -5.82 1.55
N TYR A 116 2.74 -5.55 1.86
CA TYR A 116 2.34 -5.17 3.22
C TYR A 116 2.51 -6.31 4.22
N ALA A 117 2.05 -7.52 3.89
CA ALA A 117 2.25 -8.70 4.74
C ALA A 117 3.74 -8.97 4.99
N THR A 118 4.58 -8.83 3.96
CA THR A 118 6.04 -8.97 4.07
C THR A 118 6.64 -7.89 4.98
N ALA A 119 6.19 -6.64 4.88
CA ALA A 119 6.64 -5.56 5.76
C ALA A 119 6.28 -5.83 7.23
N LEU A 120 5.06 -6.31 7.51
CA LEU A 120 4.65 -6.75 8.87
C LEU A 120 5.55 -7.88 9.40
N ALA A 121 5.89 -8.86 8.53
CA ALA A 121 6.80 -9.95 8.89
C ALA A 121 8.20 -9.44 9.28
N TYR A 122 8.77 -8.54 8.48
CA TYR A 122 10.09 -7.94 8.78
C TYR A 122 10.09 -7.09 10.05
N ARG A 123 9.00 -6.42 10.36
CA ARG A 123 8.86 -5.64 11.60
C ARG A 123 8.56 -6.50 12.83
N GLY A 124 8.30 -7.80 12.63
CA GLY A 124 7.97 -8.73 13.72
C GLY A 124 6.56 -8.54 14.31
N GLU A 125 5.66 -7.88 13.58
CA GLU A 125 4.28 -7.61 14.01
C GLU A 125 3.37 -8.84 13.83
N LYS A 126 3.70 -9.93 14.55
CA LYS A 126 3.10 -11.26 14.36
C LYS A 126 1.57 -11.26 14.45
N ALA A 127 1.00 -10.65 15.47
CA ALA A 127 -0.46 -10.66 15.68
C ALA A 127 -1.19 -9.95 14.53
N ARG A 128 -0.71 -8.78 14.11
CA ARG A 128 -1.27 -8.03 12.98
C ARG A 128 -1.13 -8.79 11.67
N LEU A 129 0.03 -9.41 11.45
CA LEU A 129 0.27 -10.22 10.26
C LEU A 129 -0.66 -11.43 10.19
N GLN A 130 -0.84 -12.19 11.29
CA GLN A 130 -1.75 -13.32 11.35
C GLN A 130 -3.18 -12.91 11.00
N HIS A 131 -3.67 -11.86 11.63
CA HIS A 131 -4.99 -11.31 11.37
C HIS A 131 -5.14 -10.88 9.90
N TYR A 132 -4.17 -10.14 9.37
CA TYR A 132 -4.16 -9.69 7.98
C TYR A 132 -4.20 -10.83 6.97
N LEU A 133 -3.41 -11.89 7.19
CA LEU A 133 -3.35 -13.05 6.30
C LEU A 133 -4.65 -13.87 6.29
N ILE A 134 -5.36 -13.94 7.42
CA ILE A 134 -6.62 -14.70 7.54
C ILE A 134 -7.80 -13.92 6.92
N GLU A 135 -7.82 -12.61 7.10
CA GLU A 135 -8.94 -11.79 6.64
C GLU A 135 -8.85 -11.41 5.15
N ASN A 136 -7.68 -11.54 4.53
CA ASN A 136 -7.51 -11.13 3.15
C ASN A 136 -7.24 -12.32 2.23
N THR A 137 -8.00 -12.40 1.15
CA THR A 137 -7.83 -13.38 0.06
C THR A 137 -7.73 -12.62 -1.27
N PRO A 138 -6.55 -12.03 -1.57
CA PRO A 138 -6.39 -11.27 -2.81
C PRO A 138 -6.53 -12.16 -4.04
N LEU A 139 -7.07 -11.59 -5.14
CA LEU A 139 -7.12 -12.26 -6.44
C LEU A 139 -5.78 -12.05 -7.14
N PHE A 140 -4.97 -13.10 -7.22
CA PHE A 140 -3.65 -13.04 -7.83
C PHE A 140 -3.74 -13.07 -9.36
N THR A 141 -2.79 -12.42 -10.01
CA THR A 141 -2.69 -12.37 -11.48
C THR A 141 -1.61 -13.31 -12.02
N THR A 142 -0.76 -13.85 -11.15
CA THR A 142 0.29 -14.82 -11.48
C THR A 142 0.43 -15.90 -10.41
N ASP A 143 0.88 -17.09 -10.80
CA ASP A 143 1.22 -18.19 -9.90
C ASP A 143 2.29 -17.81 -8.89
N ALA A 144 3.28 -17.03 -9.28
CA ALA A 144 4.37 -16.57 -8.43
C ALA A 144 3.86 -15.66 -7.28
N GLN A 145 2.87 -14.80 -7.55
CA GLN A 145 2.25 -13.97 -6.51
C GLN A 145 1.47 -14.85 -5.53
N GLU A 146 0.64 -15.76 -6.02
CA GLU A 146 -0.09 -16.69 -5.16
C GLU A 146 0.87 -17.55 -4.33
N LYS A 147 1.93 -18.08 -4.92
CA LYS A 147 2.96 -18.85 -4.20
C LYS A 147 3.61 -18.05 -3.08
N SER A 148 3.87 -16.76 -3.31
CA SER A 148 4.40 -15.87 -2.27
C SER A 148 3.42 -15.70 -1.11
N TRP A 149 2.11 -15.59 -1.41
CA TRP A 149 1.06 -15.52 -0.40
C TRP A 149 0.92 -16.82 0.39
N LEU A 150 0.93 -17.96 -0.30
CA LEU A 150 0.90 -19.29 0.33
C LEU A 150 2.10 -19.51 1.26
N TYR A 151 3.28 -19.03 0.87
CA TYR A 151 4.46 -19.05 1.73
C TYR A 151 4.24 -18.22 3.01
N LEU A 152 3.67 -17.02 2.91
CA LEU A 152 3.34 -16.18 4.07
C LEU A 152 2.31 -16.86 4.97
N LEU A 153 1.26 -17.45 4.40
CA LEU A 153 0.25 -18.23 5.13
C LEU A 153 0.91 -19.42 5.88
N SER A 154 1.76 -20.18 5.20
CA SER A 154 2.43 -21.35 5.79
C SER A 154 3.35 -20.99 6.94
N LYS A 155 3.96 -19.82 6.90
CA LYS A 155 4.97 -19.39 7.88
C LYS A 155 4.41 -18.57 9.03
N TYR A 156 3.36 -17.78 8.80
CA TYR A 156 2.95 -16.74 9.74
C TYR A 156 1.48 -16.78 10.17
N SER A 157 0.62 -17.64 9.60
CA SER A 157 -0.82 -17.68 9.94
C SER A 157 -1.14 -18.17 11.35
N GLY A 158 -0.17 -18.69 12.09
CA GLY A 158 -0.35 -19.28 13.42
C GLY A 158 -0.84 -20.73 13.39
N ASN A 159 -1.70 -21.11 12.46
CA ASN A 159 -2.07 -22.49 12.13
C ASN A 159 -1.92 -22.70 10.62
N PRO A 160 -0.72 -23.06 10.15
CA PRO A 160 -0.44 -23.21 8.73
C PRO A 160 -1.32 -24.22 8.01
N VAL A 161 -1.58 -25.37 8.65
CA VAL A 161 -2.38 -26.44 8.06
C VAL A 161 -3.82 -25.94 7.81
N GLN A 162 -4.44 -25.36 8.82
CA GLN A 162 -5.79 -24.81 8.72
C GLN A 162 -5.87 -23.70 7.68
N ALA A 163 -4.90 -22.77 7.69
CA ALA A 163 -4.87 -21.64 6.77
C ALA A 163 -4.73 -22.10 5.31
N LEU A 164 -3.82 -23.04 5.04
CA LEU A 164 -3.60 -23.57 3.69
C LEU A 164 -4.75 -24.48 3.23
N THR A 165 -5.35 -25.26 4.11
CA THR A 165 -6.50 -26.13 3.78
C THR A 165 -7.74 -25.31 3.47
N ASN A 166 -7.93 -24.17 4.15
CA ASN A 166 -9.06 -23.27 3.92
C ASN A 166 -8.85 -22.36 2.70
N TYR A 167 -7.62 -22.26 2.20
CA TYR A 167 -7.31 -21.39 1.08
C TYR A 167 -7.72 -22.04 -0.25
N THR A 168 -8.49 -21.32 -1.06
CA THR A 168 -8.85 -21.76 -2.43
C THR A 168 -7.73 -21.38 -3.39
N VAL A 169 -6.96 -22.35 -3.83
CA VAL A 169 -5.85 -22.17 -4.79
C VAL A 169 -6.38 -21.74 -6.15
N GLN A 170 -5.87 -20.62 -6.65
CA GLN A 170 -6.28 -20.00 -7.91
C GLN A 170 -5.50 -20.57 -9.12
N PHE A 171 -4.22 -20.90 -8.93
CA PHE A 171 -3.35 -21.46 -9.97
C PHE A 171 -3.04 -22.93 -9.70
N ALA A 172 -3.33 -23.79 -10.68
CA ALA A 172 -3.20 -25.24 -10.55
C ALA A 172 -1.80 -25.69 -10.08
N ASP A 173 -0.75 -25.03 -10.57
CA ASP A 173 0.64 -25.34 -10.22
C ASP A 173 0.95 -25.18 -8.73
N ASN A 174 0.20 -24.33 -8.03
CA ASN A 174 0.37 -24.10 -6.58
C ASN A 174 -0.35 -25.14 -5.72
N ARG A 175 -1.22 -26.00 -6.29
CA ARG A 175 -1.92 -27.05 -5.52
C ARG A 175 -0.94 -28.05 -4.94
N GLN A 176 0.06 -28.44 -5.69
CA GLN A 176 1.09 -29.37 -5.21
C GLN A 176 1.86 -28.79 -4.01
N TYR A 177 2.11 -27.49 -4.01
CA TYR A 177 2.73 -26.82 -2.86
C TYR A 177 1.86 -26.92 -1.61
N VAL A 178 0.56 -26.65 -1.71
CA VAL A 178 -0.38 -26.75 -0.59
C VAL A 178 -0.45 -28.20 -0.07
N VAL A 179 -0.62 -29.16 -0.96
CA VAL A 179 -0.68 -30.58 -0.60
C VAL A 179 0.63 -31.03 0.06
N GLY A 180 1.77 -30.69 -0.52
CA GLY A 180 3.09 -31.03 0.05
C GLY A 180 3.33 -30.45 1.44
N ALA A 181 2.82 -29.25 1.70
CA ALA A 181 2.99 -28.58 2.98
C ALA A 181 2.02 -29.07 4.07
N THR A 182 0.83 -29.54 3.69
CA THR A 182 -0.23 -29.87 4.67
C THR A 182 -0.46 -31.35 4.86
N LEU A 183 -0.39 -32.16 3.81
CA LEU A 183 -0.68 -33.59 3.84
C LEU A 183 0.13 -34.37 4.90
N PRO A 184 1.48 -34.20 5.02
CA PRO A 184 2.25 -34.92 6.03
C PRO A 184 1.80 -34.61 7.46
N VAL A 185 1.37 -33.38 7.71
CA VAL A 185 0.91 -32.96 9.04
C VAL A 185 -0.46 -33.55 9.34
N LEU A 186 -1.40 -33.48 8.38
CA LEU A 186 -2.73 -34.08 8.53
C LEU A 186 -2.66 -35.59 8.81
N LEU A 187 -1.81 -36.31 8.08
CA LEU A 187 -1.60 -37.75 8.30
C LEU A 187 -0.99 -38.04 9.67
N LYS A 188 -0.02 -37.26 10.11
CA LYS A 188 0.61 -37.38 11.42
C LYS A 188 -0.37 -37.16 12.58
N GLU A 189 -1.30 -36.20 12.37
CA GLU A 189 -2.33 -35.88 13.37
C GLU A 189 -3.57 -36.77 13.29
N GLY A 190 -3.61 -37.76 12.39
CA GLY A 190 -4.73 -38.67 12.20
C GLY A 190 -5.95 -38.05 11.55
N GLN A 191 -5.81 -36.89 10.89
CA GLN A 191 -6.89 -36.16 10.22
C GLN A 191 -7.11 -36.71 8.80
N TYR A 192 -7.47 -37.99 8.69
CA TYR A 192 -7.55 -38.74 7.42
C TYR A 192 -8.64 -38.17 6.47
N ASP A 193 -9.78 -37.75 6.98
CA ASP A 193 -10.85 -37.17 6.15
C ASP A 193 -10.41 -35.83 5.52
N ALA A 194 -9.70 -35.01 6.25
CA ALA A 194 -9.14 -33.76 5.72
C ALA A 194 -8.05 -34.02 4.68
N ALA A 195 -7.19 -35.01 4.94
CA ALA A 195 -6.16 -35.45 4.00
C ALA A 195 -6.77 -35.98 2.70
N GLN A 196 -7.83 -36.78 2.77
CA GLN A 196 -8.53 -37.30 1.59
C GLN A 196 -9.19 -36.18 0.77
N LYS A 197 -9.86 -35.23 1.44
CA LYS A 197 -10.44 -34.06 0.76
C LYS A 197 -9.38 -33.23 0.08
N LEU A 198 -8.22 -33.01 0.71
CA LEU A 198 -7.12 -32.27 0.12
C LEU A 198 -6.57 -32.97 -1.15
N LEU A 199 -6.39 -34.27 -1.11
CA LEU A 199 -5.94 -35.06 -2.27
C LEU A 199 -6.94 -35.03 -3.44
N ALA A 200 -8.25 -34.92 -3.14
CA ALA A 200 -9.28 -34.79 -4.19
C ALA A 200 -9.24 -33.44 -4.91
N THR A 201 -8.42 -32.48 -4.46
CA THR A 201 -8.22 -31.17 -5.13
C THR A 201 -7.11 -31.18 -6.19
N LEU A 202 -6.30 -32.26 -6.26
CA LEU A 202 -5.26 -32.46 -7.27
C LEU A 202 -5.87 -32.89 -8.61
#